data_956012c83dcc8a6fb24d02b51f091177
#
_entry.id   956012c83dcc8a6fb24d02b51f091177
#
_cell.length_a   1.000
_cell.length_b   1.000
_cell.length_c   1.000
_cell.angle_alpha   90.00
_cell.angle_beta   90.00
_cell.angle_gamma   90.00
#
_symmetry.space_group_name_H-M   'P 1'
#
loop_
_entity.id
_entity.type
_entity.pdbx_description
1 polymer ?
#
loop_
_entity_poly.entity_id
_entity_poly.type
_entity_poly.pdbx_seq_one_letter_code
_entity_poly.pdbx_strand_id
1 'polypeptide(L)'
;LTELIDDALHILKENKYKITKQRKSLLTYLSQYEESYVDVTVVDDYMRNQYPGMSHNTIYRNIKEFKEMGLVEQRMNGERACVKYQCDFSHKHHHHFICTSCSKVVELDSCPLGYFENQLPGYKIEEHKFELHGICDECQEKLVKN
;
A
#
# COMPACT_ATOMS: atom_id res chain seq x y z
N LEU A 1 -6.15 -14.66 -11.98
CA LEU A 1 -5.58 -14.34 -10.66
C LEU A 1 -4.09 -14.06 -10.70
N THR A 2 -3.33 -14.81 -11.54
CA THR A 2 -1.90 -14.53 -11.71
C THR A 2 -1.66 -13.21 -12.44
N GLU A 3 -2.56 -12.79 -13.31
CA GLU A 3 -2.43 -11.54 -14.05
C GLU A 3 -2.40 -10.31 -13.14
N LEU A 4 -3.10 -10.38 -12.00
CA LEU A 4 -3.16 -9.26 -11.06
C LEU A 4 -1.82 -8.98 -10.38
N ILE A 5 -0.94 -9.98 -10.32
CA ILE A 5 0.34 -9.83 -9.63
C ILE A 5 1.54 -10.00 -10.58
N ASP A 6 1.30 -10.07 -11.90
CA ASP A 6 2.38 -10.26 -12.86
C ASP A 6 3.43 -9.16 -12.80
N ASP A 7 3.00 -7.91 -12.68
CA ASP A 7 3.92 -6.78 -12.56
C ASP A 7 4.79 -6.91 -11.30
N ALA A 8 4.17 -7.31 -10.19
CA ALA A 8 4.90 -7.51 -8.94
C ALA A 8 5.90 -8.65 -9.04
N LEU A 9 5.50 -9.74 -9.67
CA LEU A 9 6.39 -10.90 -9.87
C LEU A 9 7.57 -10.54 -10.77
N HIS A 10 7.33 -9.72 -11.80
CA HIS A 10 8.39 -9.25 -12.68
C HIS A 10 9.41 -8.40 -11.90
N ILE A 11 8.94 -7.53 -11.03
CA ILE A 11 9.81 -6.69 -10.19
C ILE A 11 10.62 -7.54 -9.23
N LEU A 12 10.01 -8.59 -8.66
CA LEU A 12 10.74 -9.54 -7.79
C LEU A 12 11.91 -10.16 -8.54
N LYS A 13 11.67 -10.62 -9.78
CA LYS A 13 12.72 -11.24 -10.60
C LYS A 13 13.83 -10.24 -10.93
N GLU A 14 13.46 -9.01 -11.27
CA GLU A 14 14.44 -7.96 -11.58
C GLU A 14 15.36 -7.68 -10.39
N ASN A 15 14.83 -7.80 -9.17
CA ASN A 15 15.58 -7.60 -7.95
C ASN A 15 16.25 -8.89 -7.45
N LYS A 16 16.25 -9.93 -8.27
CA LYS A 16 16.91 -11.22 -8.02
C LYS A 16 16.34 -12.01 -6.84
N TYR A 17 15.08 -11.79 -6.53
CA TYR A 17 14.37 -12.59 -5.53
C TYR A 17 13.72 -13.80 -6.18
N LYS A 18 13.76 -14.93 -5.50
CA LYS A 18 13.04 -16.11 -5.94
C LYS A 18 11.53 -15.92 -5.78
N ILE A 19 10.78 -16.41 -6.74
CA ILE A 19 9.32 -16.45 -6.65
C ILE A 19 8.96 -17.74 -5.92
N THR A 20 8.70 -17.59 -4.61
CA THR A 20 8.27 -18.72 -3.78
C THR A 20 6.75 -18.73 -3.68
N LYS A 21 6.20 -19.87 -3.25
CA LYS A 21 4.76 -20.00 -3.02
C LYS A 21 4.28 -18.98 -1.99
N GLN A 22 5.08 -18.77 -0.94
CA GLN A 22 4.76 -17.84 0.13
C GLN A 22 4.71 -16.40 -0.37
N ARG A 23 5.70 -15.99 -1.16
CA ARG A 23 5.71 -14.64 -1.73
C ARG A 23 4.54 -14.42 -2.69
N LYS A 24 4.22 -15.42 -3.51
CA LYS A 24 3.06 -15.33 -4.41
C LYS A 24 1.76 -15.21 -3.61
N SER A 25 1.61 -16.03 -2.57
CA SER A 25 0.41 -16.00 -1.72
C SER A 25 0.23 -14.65 -1.04
N LEU A 26 1.32 -14.08 -0.53
CA LEU A 26 1.28 -12.79 0.14
C LEU A 26 0.86 -11.68 -0.84
N LEU A 27 1.47 -11.65 -2.02
CA LEU A 27 1.11 -10.65 -3.04
C LEU A 27 -0.33 -10.83 -3.52
N THR A 28 -0.76 -12.08 -3.73
CA THR A 28 -2.13 -12.36 -4.15
C THR A 28 -3.14 -11.91 -3.11
N TYR A 29 -2.85 -12.18 -1.84
CA TYR A 29 -3.72 -11.74 -0.75
C TYR A 29 -3.85 -10.23 -0.73
N LEU A 30 -2.72 -9.52 -0.77
CA LEU A 30 -2.73 -8.06 -0.73
C LEU A 30 -3.38 -7.44 -1.97
N SER A 31 -3.22 -8.07 -3.15
CA SER A 31 -3.82 -7.55 -4.38
C SER A 31 -5.36 -7.60 -4.36
N GLN A 32 -5.94 -8.47 -3.54
CA GLN A 32 -7.40 -8.54 -3.38
C GLN A 32 -7.94 -7.35 -2.62
N TYR A 33 -7.10 -6.65 -1.87
CA TYR A 33 -7.46 -5.50 -1.05
C TYR A 33 -6.73 -4.24 -1.51
N GLU A 34 -6.55 -4.10 -2.83
CA GLU A 34 -5.76 -2.99 -3.40
C GLU A 34 -6.33 -1.59 -3.11
N GLU A 35 -7.60 -1.52 -2.71
CA GLU A 35 -8.23 -0.24 -2.36
C GLU A 35 -8.19 0.07 -0.86
N SER A 36 -7.48 -0.76 -0.07
CA SER A 36 -7.47 -0.58 1.38
C SER A 36 -6.12 -0.94 1.97
N TYR A 37 -5.76 -0.24 3.05
CA TYR A 37 -4.63 -0.64 3.88
C TYR A 37 -5.08 -1.74 4.82
N VAL A 38 -4.29 -2.80 4.90
CA VAL A 38 -4.55 -3.97 5.74
C VAL A 38 -3.55 -3.97 6.89
N ASP A 39 -4.04 -4.17 8.11
CA ASP A 39 -3.20 -4.27 9.30
C ASP A 39 -2.23 -5.45 9.12
N VAL A 40 -0.95 -5.22 9.41
CA VAL A 40 0.09 -6.24 9.24
C VAL A 40 -0.20 -7.48 10.08
N THR A 41 -0.84 -7.33 11.25
CA THR A 41 -1.20 -8.47 12.08
C THR A 41 -2.24 -9.37 11.40
N VAL A 42 -3.17 -8.79 10.64
CA VAL A 42 -4.16 -9.55 9.86
C VAL A 42 -3.47 -10.32 8.74
N VAL A 43 -2.51 -9.68 8.06
CA VAL A 43 -1.71 -10.33 7.01
C VAL A 43 -0.91 -11.49 7.60
N ASP A 44 -0.31 -11.27 8.76
CA ASP A 44 0.47 -12.28 9.47
C ASP A 44 -0.39 -13.50 9.81
N ASP A 45 -1.57 -13.27 10.36
CA ASP A 45 -2.51 -14.35 10.72
C ASP A 45 -2.92 -15.16 9.48
N TYR A 46 -3.24 -14.47 8.39
CA TYR A 46 -3.59 -15.14 7.14
C TYR A 46 -2.46 -16.03 6.64
N MET A 47 -1.24 -15.49 6.59
CA MET A 47 -0.09 -16.23 6.07
C MET A 47 0.25 -17.44 6.94
N ARG A 48 0.16 -17.29 8.26
CA ARG A 48 0.47 -18.37 9.18
C ARG A 48 -0.60 -19.46 9.18
N ASN A 49 -1.84 -19.13 8.85
CA ASN A 49 -2.89 -20.11 8.64
C ASN A 49 -2.66 -20.91 7.35
N GLN A 50 -2.17 -20.23 6.30
CA GLN A 50 -1.84 -20.90 5.03
C GLN A 50 -0.56 -21.73 5.14
N TYR A 51 0.41 -21.25 5.90
CA TYR A 51 1.74 -21.85 6.03
C TYR A 51 2.10 -21.93 7.51
N PRO A 52 1.62 -22.96 8.24
CA PRO A 52 1.79 -23.04 9.72
C PRO A 52 3.25 -23.01 10.19
N GLY A 53 4.19 -23.42 9.33
CA GLY A 53 5.61 -23.37 9.68
C GLY A 53 6.27 -22.02 9.48
N MET A 54 5.54 -21.04 8.96
CA MET A 54 6.11 -19.72 8.66
C MET A 54 6.16 -18.86 9.92
N SER A 55 7.29 -18.19 10.15
CA SER A 55 7.45 -17.35 11.34
C SER A 55 7.00 -15.92 11.08
N HIS A 56 6.65 -15.21 12.16
CA HIS A 56 6.36 -13.77 12.11
C HIS A 56 7.51 -13.00 11.46
N ASN A 57 8.75 -13.30 11.85
CA ASN A 57 9.91 -12.60 11.33
C ASN A 57 10.03 -12.74 9.81
N THR A 58 9.73 -13.92 9.28
CA THR A 58 9.76 -14.15 7.83
C THR A 58 8.71 -13.30 7.12
N ILE A 59 7.51 -13.24 7.67
CA ILE A 59 6.42 -12.45 7.09
C ILE A 59 6.77 -10.96 7.10
N TYR A 60 7.21 -10.44 8.22
CA TYR A 60 7.58 -9.02 8.33
C TYR A 60 8.77 -8.67 7.44
N ARG A 61 9.74 -9.58 7.31
CA ARG A 61 10.87 -9.38 6.41
C ARG A 61 10.41 -9.30 4.95
N ASN A 62 9.51 -10.19 4.54
CA ASN A 62 8.96 -10.16 3.18
C ASN A 62 8.22 -8.85 2.91
N ILE A 63 7.43 -8.36 3.86
CA ILE A 63 6.71 -7.10 3.74
C ILE A 63 7.69 -5.94 3.59
N LYS A 64 8.75 -5.93 4.40
CA LYS A 64 9.77 -4.89 4.33
C LYS A 64 10.47 -4.89 2.97
N GLU A 65 10.85 -6.07 2.48
CA GLU A 65 11.48 -6.22 1.16
C GLU A 65 10.53 -5.74 0.05
N PHE A 66 9.26 -6.10 0.14
CA PHE A 66 8.24 -5.65 -0.82
C PHE A 66 8.10 -4.13 -0.81
N LYS A 67 8.12 -3.53 0.37
CA LYS A 67 8.07 -2.07 0.49
C LYS A 67 9.28 -1.41 -0.18
N GLU A 68 10.46 -1.95 0.06
CA GLU A 68 11.71 -1.43 -0.54
C GLU A 68 11.69 -1.52 -2.05
N MET A 69 11.06 -2.55 -2.61
CA MET A 69 10.94 -2.73 -4.05
C MET A 69 9.76 -1.95 -4.67
N GLY A 70 8.94 -1.31 -3.84
CA GLY A 70 7.78 -0.57 -4.31
C GLY A 70 6.58 -1.44 -4.66
N LEU A 71 6.55 -2.68 -4.18
CA LEU A 71 5.42 -3.60 -4.41
C LEU A 71 4.25 -3.32 -3.49
N VAL A 72 4.51 -2.76 -2.32
CA VAL A 72 3.49 -2.39 -1.34
C VAL A 72 3.81 -1.03 -0.76
N GLU A 73 2.79 -0.38 -0.25
CA GLU A 73 2.89 0.87 0.47
C GLU A 73 2.59 0.59 1.94
N GLN A 74 3.26 1.28 2.83
CA GLN A 74 3.08 1.10 4.26
C GLN A 74 2.75 2.44 4.90
N ARG A 75 1.83 2.42 5.85
CA ARG A 75 1.53 3.58 6.68
C ARG A 75 1.26 3.12 8.11
N MET A 76 1.41 4.05 9.04
CA MET A 76 1.05 3.80 10.43
C MET A 76 -0.35 4.34 10.68
N ASN A 77 -1.18 3.52 11.33
CA ASN A 77 -2.48 3.94 11.82
C ASN A 77 -2.40 3.86 13.35
N GLY A 78 -2.04 4.98 13.98
CA GLY A 78 -1.67 4.97 15.37
C GLY A 78 -0.37 4.19 15.57
N GLU A 79 -0.40 3.17 16.40
CA GLU A 79 0.75 2.30 16.65
C GLU A 79 0.78 1.07 15.72
N ARG A 80 -0.24 0.93 14.87
CA ARG A 80 -0.38 -0.23 13.98
C ARG A 80 0.19 0.05 12.61
N ALA A 81 1.04 -0.86 12.13
CA ALA A 81 1.54 -0.81 10.76
C ALA A 81 0.49 -1.43 9.83
N CYS A 82 0.21 -0.73 8.74
CA CYS A 82 -0.73 -1.19 7.72
C CYS A 82 -0.05 -1.19 6.36
N VAL A 83 -0.40 -2.14 5.52
CA VAL A 83 0.19 -2.28 4.19
C VAL A 83 -0.90 -2.36 3.13
N LYS A 84 -0.55 -1.91 1.94
CA LYS A 84 -1.44 -1.88 0.80
C LYS A 84 -0.67 -2.27 -0.45
N TYR A 85 -1.27 -3.09 -1.31
CA TYR A 85 -0.71 -3.42 -2.60
C TYR A 85 -0.54 -2.14 -3.42
N GLN A 86 0.55 -2.04 -4.18
CA GLN A 86 0.85 -0.84 -4.97
C GLN A 86 -0.26 -0.55 -5.97
N CYS A 87 -0.77 0.69 -5.97
CA CYS A 87 -1.86 1.11 -6.87
C CYS A 87 -1.40 1.17 -8.32
N ASP A 88 -0.19 1.65 -8.53
CA ASP A 88 0.32 1.92 -9.87
C ASP A 88 1.83 1.73 -9.88
N PHE A 89 2.27 0.66 -10.53
CA PHE A 89 3.71 0.34 -10.63
C PHE A 89 4.45 1.30 -11.58
N SER A 90 3.72 1.98 -12.46
CA SER A 90 4.30 2.96 -13.38
C SER A 90 4.55 4.30 -12.70
N HIS A 91 3.72 4.67 -11.72
CA HIS A 91 3.80 5.93 -11.01
C HIS A 91 3.88 5.67 -9.51
N LYS A 92 5.09 5.37 -9.04
CA LYS A 92 5.31 5.05 -7.62
C LYS A 92 5.12 6.25 -6.71
N HIS A 93 5.26 7.48 -7.26
CA HIS A 93 5.04 8.71 -6.51
C HIS A 93 3.63 9.21 -6.77
N HIS A 94 2.75 9.00 -5.81
CA HIS A 94 1.37 9.47 -5.87
C HIS A 94 0.88 9.72 -4.45
N HIS A 95 -0.26 10.36 -4.34
CA HIS A 95 -0.87 10.69 -3.06
C HIS A 95 -2.26 10.06 -2.99
N HIS A 96 -2.81 9.99 -1.78
CA HIS A 96 -4.08 9.29 -1.57
C HIS A 96 -5.07 10.12 -0.76
N PHE A 97 -6.34 9.85 -1.01
CA PHE A 97 -7.43 10.16 -0.10
C PHE A 97 -7.80 8.88 0.64
N ILE A 98 -7.99 8.96 1.95
CA ILE A 98 -8.34 7.81 2.78
C ILE A 98 -9.65 8.11 3.49
N CYS A 99 -10.65 7.24 3.29
CA CYS A 99 -11.92 7.37 3.98
C CYS A 99 -11.76 6.90 5.43
N THR A 100 -12.11 7.75 6.38
CA THR A 100 -12.00 7.42 7.80
C THR A 100 -13.11 6.48 8.27
N SER A 101 -14.17 6.33 7.47
CA SER A 101 -15.29 5.45 7.81
C SER A 101 -15.09 4.03 7.30
N CYS A 102 -14.80 3.84 6.00
CA CYS A 102 -14.69 2.51 5.41
C CYS A 102 -13.27 2.12 5.03
N SER A 103 -12.30 3.01 5.23
CA SER A 103 -10.88 2.80 4.92
C SER A 103 -10.56 2.71 3.42
N LYS A 104 -11.51 3.04 2.55
CA LYS A 104 -11.26 3.08 1.11
C LYS A 104 -10.15 4.07 0.79
N VAL A 105 -9.25 3.67 -0.09
CA VAL A 105 -8.13 4.49 -0.55
C VAL A 105 -8.32 4.86 -2.01
N VAL A 106 -8.27 6.15 -2.31
CA VAL A 106 -8.38 6.65 -3.68
C VAL A 106 -7.06 7.33 -4.06
N GLU A 107 -6.49 6.92 -5.19
CA GLU A 107 -5.28 7.54 -5.71
C GLU A 107 -5.58 8.93 -6.25
N LEU A 108 -4.74 9.90 -5.91
CA LEU A 108 -4.86 11.28 -6.41
C LEU A 108 -3.87 11.46 -7.56
N ASP A 109 -4.36 11.98 -8.67
CA ASP A 109 -3.58 12.13 -9.89
C ASP A 109 -2.54 13.24 -9.84
N SER A 110 -2.69 14.20 -8.93
CA SER A 110 -1.85 15.38 -8.87
C SER A 110 -1.05 15.46 -7.59
N CYS A 111 0.17 15.97 -7.71
CA CYS A 111 1.04 16.28 -6.59
C CYS A 111 1.13 17.80 -6.45
N PRO A 112 0.81 18.38 -5.28
CA PRO A 112 0.84 19.85 -5.12
C PRO A 112 2.24 20.42 -4.94
N LEU A 113 3.29 19.60 -5.03
CA LEU A 113 4.66 20.00 -4.77
C LEU A 113 5.09 21.21 -5.62
N GLY A 114 4.77 21.21 -6.92
CA GLY A 114 5.12 22.31 -7.82
C GLY A 114 4.59 23.67 -7.37
N TYR A 115 3.37 23.67 -6.84
CA TYR A 115 2.76 24.89 -6.30
C TYR A 115 3.59 25.46 -5.13
N PHE A 116 4.06 24.59 -4.26
CA PHE A 116 4.82 25.00 -3.10
C PHE A 116 6.27 25.33 -3.45
N GLU A 117 6.85 24.67 -4.44
CA GLU A 117 8.19 25.00 -4.92
C GLU A 117 8.26 26.45 -5.40
N ASN A 118 7.19 26.92 -6.07
CA ASN A 118 7.12 28.30 -6.56
C ASN A 118 7.06 29.33 -5.41
N GLN A 119 6.61 28.92 -4.25
CA GLN A 119 6.55 29.79 -3.08
C GLN A 119 7.86 29.80 -2.27
N LEU A 120 8.76 28.89 -2.59
CA LEU A 120 10.00 28.70 -1.84
C LEU A 120 11.24 28.79 -2.78
N PRO A 121 11.46 29.95 -3.42
CA PRO A 121 12.61 30.07 -4.31
C PRO A 121 13.92 29.97 -3.52
N GLY A 122 14.84 29.18 -4.02
CA GLY A 122 16.13 28.97 -3.37
C GLY A 122 16.12 27.96 -2.22
N TYR A 123 14.95 27.43 -1.87
CA TYR A 123 14.85 26.38 -0.84
C TYR A 123 15.07 25.02 -1.49
N LYS A 124 15.69 24.12 -0.71
CA LYS A 124 15.83 22.72 -1.11
C LYS A 124 14.77 21.93 -0.34
N ILE A 125 13.80 21.36 -1.07
CA ILE A 125 12.77 20.52 -0.46
C ILE A 125 13.27 19.09 -0.49
N GLU A 126 13.52 18.51 0.69
CA GLU A 126 14.06 17.16 0.80
C GLU A 126 12.99 16.09 0.83
N GLU A 127 11.81 16.42 1.38
CA GLU A 127 10.72 15.46 1.53
C GLU A 127 9.40 16.20 1.56
N HIS A 128 8.34 15.53 1.08
CA HIS A 128 6.98 16.04 1.25
C HIS A 128 6.04 14.89 1.54
N LYS A 129 4.99 15.20 2.30
CA LYS A 129 3.92 14.26 2.63
C LYS A 129 2.60 14.96 2.37
N PHE A 130 1.71 14.28 1.68
CA PHE A 130 0.39 14.82 1.36
C PHE A 130 -0.61 13.68 1.36
N GLU A 131 -1.64 13.81 2.19
CA GLU A 131 -2.66 12.79 2.32
C GLU A 131 -3.96 13.48 2.72
N LEU A 132 -5.05 13.13 2.06
CA LEU A 132 -6.36 13.66 2.40
C LEU A 132 -7.16 12.63 3.19
N HIS A 133 -7.81 13.05 4.23
CA HIS A 133 -8.65 12.22 5.08
C HIS A 133 -10.05 12.79 5.13
N GLY A 134 -11.05 11.92 5.10
CA GLY A 134 -12.43 12.36 5.18
C GLY A 134 -13.38 11.20 4.95
N ILE A 135 -14.54 11.52 4.41
CA ILE A 135 -15.62 10.56 4.16
C ILE A 135 -15.78 10.40 2.65
N CYS A 136 -15.69 9.17 2.15
CA CYS A 136 -15.85 8.93 0.71
C CYS A 136 -17.28 9.15 0.27
N ASP A 137 -17.49 9.18 -1.06
CA ASP A 137 -18.81 9.44 -1.66
C ASP A 137 -19.87 8.43 -1.20
N GLU A 138 -19.52 7.16 -1.15
CA GLU A 138 -20.46 6.10 -0.73
C GLU A 138 -20.86 6.25 0.73
N CYS A 139 -19.88 6.55 1.61
CA CYS A 139 -20.17 6.75 3.03
C CYS A 139 -20.96 8.03 3.27
N GLN A 140 -20.71 9.08 2.48
CA GLN A 140 -21.49 10.32 2.53
C GLN A 140 -22.95 10.05 2.25
N GLU A 141 -23.25 9.26 1.20
CA GLU A 141 -24.61 8.89 0.85
C GLU A 141 -25.30 8.14 1.98
N LYS A 142 -24.60 7.20 2.63
CA LYS A 142 -25.15 6.45 3.74
C LYS A 142 -25.48 7.35 4.93
N LEU A 143 -24.69 8.37 5.19
CA LEU A 143 -24.96 9.33 6.25
C LEU A 143 -26.19 10.19 5.96
N VAL A 144 -26.36 10.58 4.71
CA VAL A 144 -27.49 11.40 4.31
C VAL A 144 -28.82 10.62 4.33
N LYS A 145 -28.78 9.30 4.04
CA LYS A 145 -29.96 8.44 4.02
C LYS A 145 -30.43 8.00 5.41
N ASN A 146 -29.64 8.23 6.43
CA ASN A 146 -30.00 7.96 7.80
C ASN A 146 -30.48 9.22 8.49
#